data_689f82b4d6b64dab2878051f6a89b650
#
_entry.id   689f82b4d6b64dab2878051f6a89b650
#
_cell.length_a   1.000
_cell.length_b   1.000
_cell.length_c   1.000
_cell.angle_alpha   90.00
_cell.angle_beta   90.00
_cell.angle_gamma   90.00
#
_symmetry.space_group_name_H-M   'P 1'
#
loop_
_entity.id
_entity.type
_entity.pdbx_description
1 polymer ?
#
loop_
_entity_poly.entity_id
_entity_poly.type
_entity_poly.pdbx_seq_one_letter_code
_entity_poly.pdbx_strand_id
1 'polypeptide(L)'
;MSASDDRPSILQATARNRVIAAYDVAPDRVAPQLPDGLVPDTRDGRAFVTIVGVQLIKMRVLGVSGPGFRRVPAVELQVLVQETKAPDRRGTITVQAHVPRHVVAWGARVLYKEPVSVAPMQPVRRERGETIEMTYRFDVAGREQRLRAVGTRPPVMPAPDTREHFLLDRSWRYGAGPKGGRVRTRVERPVAPVCRVAEHHVTVQWRAVYGEEWGFLTNREPTFAVLVPGSPVTLRWRERRK
;
A
#
# COMPACT_ATOMS: atom_id res chain seq x y z
N MET A 1 -5.38 8.75 23.87
CA MET A 1 -4.39 7.74 24.31
C MET A 1 -4.78 6.41 23.67
N SER A 2 -4.08 6.00 22.61
CA SER A 2 -4.34 4.71 21.95
C SER A 2 -3.72 3.63 22.81
N ALA A 3 -4.52 2.67 23.31
CA ALA A 3 -4.03 1.52 24.03
C ALA A 3 -2.91 0.84 23.22
N SER A 4 -1.77 0.62 23.82
CA SER A 4 -0.66 -0.13 23.22
C SER A 4 -1.18 -1.54 22.91
N ASP A 5 -1.11 -1.94 21.68
CA ASP A 5 -1.47 -3.29 21.25
C ASP A 5 -0.33 -4.24 21.67
N ASP A 6 -0.52 -4.98 22.77
CA ASP A 6 0.48 -5.88 23.34
C ASP A 6 0.81 -7.11 22.48
N ARG A 7 0.17 -7.26 21.33
CA ARG A 7 0.46 -8.39 20.44
C ARG A 7 1.88 -8.29 19.86
N PRO A 8 2.58 -9.43 19.73
CA PRO A 8 3.91 -9.43 19.20
C PRO A 8 3.95 -8.89 17.77
N SER A 9 5.04 -8.24 17.40
CA SER A 9 5.27 -7.79 16.04
C SER A 9 5.61 -8.98 15.14
N ILE A 10 4.93 -9.10 14.00
CA ILE A 10 5.31 -10.05 12.95
C ILE A 10 6.39 -9.46 12.05
N LEU A 11 6.27 -8.16 11.71
CA LEU A 11 7.19 -7.48 10.82
C LEU A 11 7.52 -6.11 11.37
N GLN A 12 8.80 -5.81 11.35
CA GLN A 12 9.34 -4.46 11.58
C GLN A 12 10.22 -4.10 10.40
N ALA A 13 10.07 -2.89 9.87
CA ALA A 13 10.87 -2.39 8.75
C ALA A 13 10.89 -0.87 8.73
N THR A 14 11.74 -0.31 7.87
CA THR A 14 11.60 1.06 7.41
C THR A 14 11.05 1.03 5.97
N ALA A 15 9.89 1.63 5.76
CA ALA A 15 9.34 1.87 4.43
C ALA A 15 10.05 3.09 3.84
N ARG A 16 10.75 2.93 2.71
CA ARG A 16 11.45 4.01 2.01
C ARG A 16 10.90 4.23 0.62
N ASN A 17 11.05 5.48 0.15
CA ASN A 17 10.71 5.86 -1.21
C ASN A 17 9.28 5.44 -1.61
N ARG A 18 8.33 5.60 -0.70
CA ARG A 18 6.95 5.14 -0.90
C ARG A 18 6.22 6.12 -1.81
N VAL A 19 5.87 5.66 -3.01
CA VAL A 19 4.99 6.36 -3.95
C VAL A 19 3.59 5.80 -3.79
N ILE A 20 2.60 6.66 -3.62
CA ILE A 20 1.19 6.31 -3.58
C ILE A 20 0.51 7.13 -4.66
N ALA A 21 0.04 6.50 -5.71
CA ALA A 21 -0.79 7.13 -6.72
C ALA A 21 -2.25 6.74 -6.48
N ALA A 22 -3.12 7.73 -6.30
CA ALA A 22 -4.50 7.55 -5.87
C ALA A 22 -5.47 7.88 -7.01
N TYR A 23 -6.43 6.99 -7.21
CA TYR A 23 -7.57 7.15 -8.09
C TYR A 23 -8.82 7.36 -7.23
N ASP A 24 -9.50 8.47 -7.40
CA ASP A 24 -10.81 8.66 -6.82
C ASP A 24 -11.87 7.99 -7.70
N VAL A 25 -12.71 7.19 -7.08
CA VAL A 25 -13.72 6.38 -7.79
C VAL A 25 -15.06 6.46 -7.07
N ALA A 26 -16.14 6.15 -7.77
CA ALA A 26 -17.44 6.00 -7.14
C ALA A 26 -17.40 4.79 -6.18
N PRO A 27 -17.92 4.91 -4.94
CA PRO A 27 -17.85 3.83 -3.95
C PRO A 27 -18.44 2.50 -4.40
N ASP A 28 -19.49 2.53 -5.22
CA ASP A 28 -20.17 1.36 -5.78
C ASP A 28 -19.28 0.53 -6.73
N ARG A 29 -18.22 1.14 -7.30
CA ARG A 29 -17.26 0.44 -8.14
C ARG A 29 -16.35 -0.51 -7.37
N VAL A 30 -16.09 -0.22 -6.11
CA VAL A 30 -15.15 -1.01 -5.28
C VAL A 30 -15.85 -1.78 -4.17
N ALA A 31 -17.04 -1.36 -3.74
CA ALA A 31 -17.79 -2.03 -2.69
C ALA A 31 -18.04 -3.53 -2.95
N PRO A 32 -18.38 -3.99 -4.17
CA PRO A 32 -18.58 -5.41 -4.46
C PRO A 32 -17.32 -6.28 -4.31
N GLN A 33 -16.13 -5.66 -4.32
CA GLN A 33 -14.84 -6.35 -4.18
C GLN A 33 -14.39 -6.49 -2.72
N LEU A 34 -15.14 -5.91 -1.79
CA LEU A 34 -14.77 -5.91 -0.37
C LEU A 34 -15.40 -7.06 0.39
N PRO A 35 -14.68 -7.69 1.32
CA PRO A 35 -15.25 -8.67 2.24
C PRO A 35 -16.32 -8.04 3.12
N ASP A 36 -17.25 -8.88 3.61
CA ASP A 36 -18.28 -8.48 4.54
C ASP A 36 -17.75 -7.70 5.75
N GLY A 37 -18.48 -6.64 6.11
CA GLY A 37 -18.16 -5.77 7.23
C GLY A 37 -17.07 -4.75 6.95
N LEU A 38 -16.61 -4.61 5.70
CA LEU A 38 -15.81 -3.49 5.21
C LEU A 38 -16.62 -2.66 4.23
N VAL A 39 -16.42 -1.36 4.27
CA VAL A 39 -16.94 -0.42 3.29
C VAL A 39 -15.81 0.47 2.80
N PRO A 40 -15.91 1.04 1.59
CA PRO A 40 -14.94 2.02 1.12
C PRO A 40 -14.85 3.18 2.12
N ASP A 41 -13.62 3.57 2.49
CA ASP A 41 -13.41 4.79 3.27
C ASP A 41 -13.42 5.97 2.30
N THR A 42 -14.41 6.84 2.43
CA THR A 42 -14.67 7.91 1.49
C THR A 42 -14.23 9.27 2.03
N ARG A 43 -13.80 10.14 1.13
CA ARG A 43 -13.62 11.57 1.36
C ARG A 43 -14.33 12.31 0.23
N ASP A 44 -15.12 13.33 0.58
CA ASP A 44 -15.92 14.12 -0.36
C ASP A 44 -16.80 13.25 -1.27
N GLY A 45 -17.38 12.14 -0.72
CA GLY A 45 -18.20 11.19 -1.44
C GLY A 45 -17.46 10.25 -2.42
N ARG A 46 -16.11 10.31 -2.45
CA ARG A 46 -15.27 9.48 -3.32
C ARG A 46 -14.52 8.43 -2.53
N ALA A 47 -14.47 7.21 -3.05
CA ALA A 47 -13.60 6.15 -2.57
C ALA A 47 -12.24 6.23 -3.26
N PHE A 48 -11.23 5.57 -2.68
CA PHE A 48 -9.87 5.61 -3.23
C PHE A 48 -9.32 4.22 -3.48
N VAL A 49 -8.89 4.02 -4.73
CA VAL A 49 -8.01 2.92 -5.13
C VAL A 49 -6.60 3.47 -5.25
N THR A 50 -5.62 2.81 -4.67
CA THR A 50 -4.24 3.28 -4.69
C THR A 50 -3.30 2.21 -5.23
N ILE A 51 -2.38 2.62 -6.12
CA ILE A 51 -1.21 1.80 -6.44
C ILE A 51 -0.02 2.35 -5.66
N VAL A 52 0.62 1.47 -4.91
CA VAL A 52 1.67 1.82 -3.95
C VAL A 52 2.96 1.12 -4.31
N GLY A 53 4.01 1.87 -4.61
CA GLY A 53 5.37 1.36 -4.69
C GLY A 53 6.11 1.66 -3.39
N VAL A 54 6.85 0.70 -2.83
CA VAL A 54 7.60 0.87 -1.59
C VAL A 54 8.87 0.02 -1.58
N GLN A 55 9.89 0.45 -0.86
CA GLN A 55 11.07 -0.36 -0.52
C GLN A 55 11.09 -0.59 0.98
N LEU A 56 10.92 -1.83 1.41
CA LEU A 56 11.11 -2.22 2.80
C LEU A 56 12.59 -2.51 3.03
N ILE A 57 13.20 -1.78 3.96
CA ILE A 57 14.60 -1.96 4.36
C ILE A 57 14.69 -2.29 5.84
N LYS A 58 15.82 -2.89 6.25
CA LYS A 58 16.07 -3.32 7.63
C LYS A 58 14.93 -4.19 8.18
N MET A 59 14.35 -5.02 7.30
CA MET A 59 13.18 -5.81 7.64
C MET A 59 13.55 -6.94 8.60
N ARG A 60 12.74 -7.09 9.64
CA ARG A 60 12.75 -8.22 10.59
C ARG A 60 11.39 -8.89 10.54
N VAL A 61 11.39 -10.19 10.33
CA VAL A 61 10.17 -11.02 10.36
C VAL A 61 10.26 -11.95 11.56
N LEU A 62 9.30 -11.87 12.48
CA LEU A 62 9.33 -12.59 13.75
C LEU A 62 10.63 -12.36 14.54
N GLY A 63 11.14 -11.12 14.51
CA GLY A 63 12.41 -10.75 15.16
C GLY A 63 13.67 -11.12 14.37
N VAL A 64 13.57 -11.96 13.35
CA VAL A 64 14.71 -12.45 12.56
C VAL A 64 14.98 -11.53 11.36
N SER A 65 16.24 -11.16 11.20
CA SER A 65 16.75 -10.48 10.01
C SER A 65 17.58 -11.44 9.16
N GLY A 66 17.63 -11.25 7.86
CA GLY A 66 18.42 -12.09 6.97
C GLY A 66 18.80 -11.39 5.67
N PRO A 67 19.73 -11.95 4.88
CA PRO A 67 20.20 -11.33 3.64
C PRO A 67 19.07 -11.12 2.62
N GLY A 68 18.04 -11.98 2.63
CA GLY A 68 16.84 -11.86 1.82
C GLY A 68 15.95 -10.67 2.17
N PHE A 69 16.10 -10.06 3.35
CA PHE A 69 15.26 -9.03 3.90
C PHE A 69 15.92 -7.64 3.98
N ARG A 70 17.13 -7.48 3.44
CA ARG A 70 17.86 -6.19 3.48
C ARG A 70 17.15 -5.08 2.74
N ARG A 71 16.64 -5.36 1.55
CA ARG A 71 15.88 -4.43 0.71
C ARG A 71 14.89 -5.23 -0.13
N VAL A 72 13.61 -5.04 0.15
CA VAL A 72 12.51 -5.70 -0.53
C VAL A 72 11.61 -4.63 -1.14
N PRO A 73 11.67 -4.42 -2.47
CA PRO A 73 10.69 -3.60 -3.14
C PRO A 73 9.37 -4.36 -3.25
N ALA A 74 8.27 -3.60 -3.24
CA ALA A 74 6.93 -4.11 -3.48
C ALA A 74 6.10 -3.09 -4.25
N VAL A 75 5.18 -3.57 -5.08
CA VAL A 75 4.11 -2.76 -5.67
C VAL A 75 2.79 -3.43 -5.31
N GLU A 76 1.84 -2.65 -4.80
CA GLU A 76 0.57 -3.13 -4.25
C GLU A 76 -0.59 -2.31 -4.80
N LEU A 77 -1.65 -2.99 -5.28
CA LEU A 77 -2.94 -2.36 -5.50
C LEU A 77 -3.76 -2.49 -4.21
N GLN A 78 -4.27 -1.37 -3.72
CA GLN A 78 -5.01 -1.31 -2.46
C GLN A 78 -6.29 -0.50 -2.61
N VAL A 79 -7.32 -0.85 -1.83
CA VAL A 79 -8.50 -0.03 -1.61
C VAL A 79 -8.48 0.52 -0.19
N LEU A 80 -8.79 1.79 -0.02
CA LEU A 80 -8.96 2.39 1.29
C LEU A 80 -10.31 1.99 1.86
N VAL A 81 -10.32 1.43 3.07
CA VAL A 81 -11.51 0.86 3.69
C VAL A 81 -11.63 1.24 5.16
N GLN A 82 -12.84 1.14 5.67
CA GLN A 82 -13.14 1.22 7.10
C GLN A 82 -14.09 0.08 7.51
N GLU A 83 -14.12 -0.25 8.79
CA GLU A 83 -15.08 -1.22 9.31
C GLU A 83 -16.47 -0.61 9.41
N THR A 84 -17.50 -1.30 8.92
CA THR A 84 -18.90 -0.84 8.99
C THR A 84 -19.35 -0.55 10.43
N LYS A 85 -18.93 -1.40 11.40
CA LYS A 85 -19.30 -1.26 12.81
C LYS A 85 -18.32 -0.41 13.65
N ALA A 86 -17.23 0.06 13.07
CA ALA A 86 -16.21 0.88 13.73
C ALA A 86 -15.51 1.76 12.68
N PRO A 87 -16.14 2.86 12.24
CA PRO A 87 -15.61 3.70 11.15
C PRO A 87 -14.26 4.35 11.46
N ASP A 88 -13.91 4.49 12.74
CA ASP A 88 -12.59 4.92 13.21
C ASP A 88 -11.46 3.93 12.86
N ARG A 89 -11.80 2.69 12.55
CA ARG A 89 -10.84 1.67 12.14
C ARG A 89 -10.57 1.73 10.66
N ARG A 90 -9.87 2.77 10.27
CA ARG A 90 -9.49 3.07 8.90
C ARG A 90 -8.25 2.26 8.50
N GLY A 91 -8.29 1.68 7.32
CA GLY A 91 -7.20 0.83 6.85
C GLY A 91 -7.18 0.65 5.34
N THR A 92 -6.45 -0.38 4.91
CA THR A 92 -6.37 -0.77 3.50
C THR A 92 -6.66 -2.26 3.35
N ILE A 93 -7.25 -2.64 2.23
CA ILE A 93 -7.25 -4.03 1.76
C ILE A 93 -6.38 -4.13 0.52
N THR A 94 -5.48 -5.12 0.50
CA THR A 94 -4.64 -5.39 -0.66
C THR A 94 -5.40 -6.26 -1.65
N VAL A 95 -5.57 -5.76 -2.86
CA VAL A 95 -6.12 -6.51 -3.99
C VAL A 95 -5.10 -7.52 -4.48
N GLN A 96 -3.88 -7.03 -4.76
CA GLN A 96 -2.75 -7.84 -5.19
C GLN A 96 -1.46 -7.08 -4.89
N ALA A 97 -0.45 -7.80 -4.41
CA ALA A 97 0.90 -7.29 -4.24
C ALA A 97 1.88 -8.05 -5.12
N HIS A 98 2.90 -7.36 -5.59
CA HIS A 98 4.01 -7.92 -6.36
C HIS A 98 5.32 -7.68 -5.61
N VAL A 99 6.13 -8.73 -5.48
CA VAL A 99 7.47 -8.67 -4.86
C VAL A 99 8.46 -9.50 -5.68
N PRO A 100 9.77 -9.19 -5.69
CA PRO A 100 10.70 -9.89 -6.58
C PRO A 100 11.18 -11.25 -6.05
N ARG A 101 10.79 -11.67 -4.85
CA ARG A 101 11.35 -12.86 -4.19
C ARG A 101 10.29 -13.83 -3.70
N HIS A 102 10.43 -15.09 -4.09
CA HIS A 102 9.52 -16.17 -3.71
C HIS A 102 9.37 -16.36 -2.20
N VAL A 103 10.47 -16.28 -1.44
CA VAL A 103 10.44 -16.42 0.03
C VAL A 103 9.62 -15.31 0.69
N VAL A 104 9.69 -14.09 0.17
CA VAL A 104 8.90 -12.97 0.68
C VAL A 104 7.42 -13.15 0.33
N ALA A 105 7.12 -13.54 -0.91
CA ALA A 105 5.75 -13.81 -1.34
C ALA A 105 5.11 -14.94 -0.52
N TRP A 106 5.84 -16.03 -0.30
CA TRP A 106 5.39 -17.14 0.53
C TRP A 106 5.11 -16.71 1.97
N GLY A 107 6.05 -15.98 2.59
CA GLY A 107 5.89 -15.46 3.95
C GLY A 107 4.66 -14.55 4.09
N ALA A 108 4.45 -13.65 3.15
CA ALA A 108 3.30 -12.74 3.15
C ALA A 108 1.97 -13.50 3.01
N ARG A 109 1.89 -14.49 2.12
CA ARG A 109 0.70 -15.35 1.96
C ARG A 109 0.37 -16.13 3.24
N VAL A 110 1.39 -16.68 3.89
CA VAL A 110 1.21 -17.49 5.11
C VAL A 110 0.86 -16.62 6.31
N LEU A 111 1.65 -15.55 6.54
CA LEU A 111 1.54 -14.73 7.75
C LEU A 111 0.36 -13.76 7.70
N TYR A 112 0.11 -13.15 6.54
CA TYR A 112 -0.90 -12.08 6.43
C TYR A 112 -2.14 -12.47 5.64
N LYS A 113 -2.12 -13.63 4.95
CA LYS A 113 -3.19 -14.07 4.03
C LYS A 113 -3.44 -13.05 2.91
N GLU A 114 -2.38 -12.39 2.48
CA GLU A 114 -2.46 -11.43 1.39
C GLU A 114 -2.22 -12.08 0.02
N PRO A 115 -2.89 -11.61 -1.02
CA PRO A 115 -2.63 -12.05 -2.38
C PRO A 115 -1.32 -11.42 -2.87
N VAL A 116 -0.24 -12.22 -2.86
CA VAL A 116 1.09 -11.76 -3.27
C VAL A 116 1.61 -12.64 -4.40
N SER A 117 2.06 -12.04 -5.49
CA SER A 117 2.72 -12.70 -6.61
C SER A 117 4.19 -12.28 -6.70
N VAL A 118 4.97 -13.13 -7.35
CA VAL A 118 6.36 -12.79 -7.67
C VAL A 118 6.41 -12.10 -9.02
N ALA A 119 7.08 -10.96 -9.06
CA ALA A 119 7.34 -10.20 -10.28
C ALA A 119 8.74 -9.59 -10.22
N PRO A 120 9.58 -9.77 -11.25
CA PRO A 120 10.83 -9.04 -11.38
C PRO A 120 10.58 -7.55 -11.22
N MET A 121 11.40 -6.87 -10.42
CA MET A 121 11.15 -5.47 -10.08
C MET A 121 12.44 -4.68 -9.96
N GLN A 122 12.43 -3.47 -10.54
CA GLN A 122 13.54 -2.53 -10.50
C GLN A 122 13.08 -1.15 -10.02
N PRO A 123 13.29 -0.83 -8.74
CA PRO A 123 13.09 0.53 -8.25
C PRO A 123 14.29 1.41 -8.62
N VAL A 124 14.01 2.56 -9.22
CA VAL A 124 15.02 3.55 -9.61
C VAL A 124 14.71 4.86 -8.90
N ARG A 125 15.70 5.39 -8.19
CA ARG A 125 15.66 6.71 -7.56
C ARG A 125 16.69 7.60 -8.20
N ARG A 126 16.27 8.82 -8.59
CA ARG A 126 17.14 9.88 -9.09
C ARG A 126 16.92 11.15 -8.29
N GLU A 127 18.00 11.88 -8.06
CA GLU A 127 17.95 13.17 -7.37
C GLU A 127 18.67 14.21 -8.23
N ARG A 128 18.05 15.37 -8.38
CA ARG A 128 18.62 16.53 -9.09
C ARG A 128 18.22 17.79 -8.34
N GLY A 129 19.18 18.41 -7.65
CA GLY A 129 18.92 19.55 -6.80
C GLY A 129 17.85 19.23 -5.75
N GLU A 130 16.77 19.98 -5.72
CA GLU A 130 15.63 19.75 -4.82
C GLU A 130 14.64 18.69 -5.31
N THR A 131 14.81 18.20 -6.53
CA THR A 131 13.89 17.23 -7.12
C THR A 131 14.30 15.80 -6.80
N ILE A 132 13.33 14.99 -6.44
CA ILE A 132 13.45 13.55 -6.25
C ILE A 132 12.48 12.84 -7.18
N GLU A 133 13.00 11.98 -8.04
CA GLU A 133 12.22 11.09 -8.89
C GLU A 133 12.31 9.68 -8.35
N MET A 134 11.15 9.01 -8.22
CA MET A 134 11.07 7.60 -7.88
C MET A 134 10.25 6.86 -8.92
N THR A 135 10.83 5.78 -9.48
CA THR A 135 10.17 4.91 -10.45
C THR A 135 10.24 3.46 -9.97
N TYR A 136 9.09 2.79 -9.98
CA TYR A 136 8.97 1.34 -9.81
C TYR A 136 8.61 0.74 -11.17
N ARG A 137 9.51 -0.11 -11.70
CA ARG A 137 9.24 -0.94 -12.87
C ARG A 137 9.08 -2.37 -12.38
N PHE A 138 8.06 -3.06 -12.84
CA PHE A 138 7.84 -4.47 -12.51
C PHE A 138 7.25 -5.19 -13.72
N ASP A 139 7.64 -6.45 -13.88
CA ASP A 139 7.19 -7.26 -15.01
C ASP A 139 6.11 -8.24 -14.57
N VAL A 140 5.00 -8.28 -15.29
CA VAL A 140 3.95 -9.28 -15.13
C VAL A 140 3.66 -9.90 -16.49
N ALA A 141 3.85 -11.20 -16.60
CA ALA A 141 3.65 -11.98 -17.82
C ALA A 141 4.41 -11.42 -19.04
N GLY A 142 5.67 -10.99 -18.84
CA GLY A 142 6.55 -10.48 -19.92
C GLY A 142 6.22 -9.03 -20.34
N ARG A 143 5.42 -8.31 -19.56
CA ARG A 143 5.04 -6.92 -19.84
C ARG A 143 5.44 -6.00 -18.71
N GLU A 144 6.23 -4.95 -19.03
CA GLU A 144 6.63 -3.94 -18.07
C GLU A 144 5.44 -3.09 -17.62
N GLN A 145 5.28 -2.97 -16.33
CA GLN A 145 4.39 -2.05 -15.65
C GLN A 145 5.20 -0.96 -14.96
N ARG A 146 4.66 0.25 -14.81
CA ARG A 146 5.41 1.39 -14.28
C ARG A 146 4.56 2.25 -13.34
N LEU A 147 5.16 2.64 -12.22
CA LEU A 147 4.67 3.68 -11.31
C LEU A 147 5.80 4.69 -11.12
N ARG A 148 5.59 5.96 -11.50
CA ARG A 148 6.56 7.05 -11.41
C ARG A 148 5.97 8.24 -10.66
N ALA A 149 6.77 8.87 -9.81
CA ALA A 149 6.45 10.16 -9.22
C ALA A 149 7.71 11.03 -9.13
N VAL A 150 7.52 12.33 -9.33
CA VAL A 150 8.54 13.36 -9.17
C VAL A 150 8.06 14.35 -8.12
N GLY A 151 8.81 14.50 -7.06
CA GLY A 151 8.50 15.40 -5.95
C GLY A 151 9.64 16.34 -5.63
N THR A 152 9.33 17.39 -4.87
CA THR A 152 10.29 18.39 -4.41
C THR A 152 10.61 18.21 -2.93
N ARG A 153 11.86 18.52 -2.55
CA ARG A 153 12.36 18.59 -1.18
C ARG A 153 12.38 20.05 -0.69
N PRO A 154 12.38 20.30 0.63
CA PRO A 154 12.30 19.35 1.71
C PRO A 154 10.88 18.74 1.85
N PRO A 155 10.78 17.51 2.40
CA PRO A 155 9.46 16.93 2.71
C PRO A 155 8.79 17.69 3.85
N VAL A 156 7.47 17.86 3.74
CA VAL A 156 6.65 18.63 4.69
C VAL A 156 5.60 17.71 5.32
N MET A 157 5.31 17.90 6.61
CA MET A 157 4.26 17.17 7.29
C MET A 157 2.90 17.59 6.73
N PRO A 158 2.07 16.66 6.22
CA PRO A 158 0.75 17.00 5.73
C PRO A 158 -0.18 17.39 6.88
N ALA A 159 -0.95 18.46 6.71
CA ALA A 159 -1.95 18.88 7.67
C ALA A 159 -3.11 17.85 7.78
N PRO A 160 -3.78 17.70 8.94
CA PRO A 160 -4.77 16.66 9.18
C PRO A 160 -5.95 16.63 8.21
N ASP A 161 -6.31 17.76 7.63
CA ASP A 161 -7.43 17.93 6.69
C ASP A 161 -7.06 17.71 5.22
N THR A 162 -5.78 17.41 4.92
CA THR A 162 -5.30 17.21 3.54
C THR A 162 -5.59 15.81 3.00
N ARG A 163 -5.59 15.69 1.67
CA ARG A 163 -5.71 14.39 0.99
C ARG A 163 -4.51 13.47 1.28
N GLU A 164 -3.32 14.05 1.40
CA GLU A 164 -2.09 13.35 1.75
C GLU A 164 -2.19 12.71 3.12
N HIS A 165 -2.66 13.47 4.12
CA HIS A 165 -2.89 12.95 5.47
C HIS A 165 -3.92 11.82 5.43
N PHE A 166 -5.04 12.02 4.72
CA PHE A 166 -6.09 11.02 4.56
C PHE A 166 -5.55 9.69 4.00
N LEU A 167 -4.64 9.72 3.01
CA LEU A 167 -4.01 8.50 2.47
C LEU A 167 -3.07 7.82 3.46
N LEU A 168 -2.38 8.60 4.29
CA LEU A 168 -1.31 8.11 5.16
C LEU A 168 -1.81 7.60 6.51
N ASP A 169 -2.90 8.17 7.02
CA ASP A 169 -3.49 7.82 8.32
C ASP A 169 -4.29 6.51 8.22
N ARG A 170 -3.55 5.39 8.16
CA ARG A 170 -4.10 4.04 8.04
C ARG A 170 -3.47 3.13 9.08
N SER A 171 -4.27 2.73 10.06
CA SER A 171 -3.83 1.94 11.21
C SER A 171 -4.13 0.45 11.07
N TRP A 172 -4.86 0.05 10.01
CA TRP A 172 -5.26 -1.33 9.82
C TRP A 172 -4.96 -1.82 8.40
N ARG A 173 -4.67 -3.10 8.30
CA ARG A 173 -4.56 -3.84 7.05
C ARG A 173 -5.51 -5.03 7.12
N TYR A 174 -6.36 -5.16 6.11
CA TYR A 174 -7.38 -6.19 6.03
C TYR A 174 -7.05 -7.20 4.94
N GLY A 175 -7.43 -8.46 5.17
CA GLY A 175 -7.30 -9.54 4.22
C GLY A 175 -8.49 -10.50 4.31
N ALA A 176 -8.68 -11.31 3.27
CA ALA A 176 -9.66 -12.38 3.27
C ALA A 176 -9.25 -13.50 4.23
N GLY A 177 -10.15 -13.86 5.12
CA GLY A 177 -9.99 -14.98 6.06
C GLY A 177 -10.59 -16.28 5.51
N PRO A 178 -10.39 -17.41 6.22
CA PRO A 178 -11.05 -18.65 5.88
C PRO A 178 -12.58 -18.52 5.94
N LYS A 179 -13.31 -19.27 5.08
CA LYS A 179 -14.78 -19.34 5.09
C LYS A 179 -15.50 -17.99 4.99
N GLY A 180 -14.97 -17.06 4.16
CA GLY A 180 -15.57 -15.74 3.98
C GLY A 180 -15.35 -14.76 5.15
N GLY A 181 -14.67 -15.18 6.22
CA GLY A 181 -14.29 -14.30 7.31
C GLY A 181 -13.20 -13.30 6.89
N ARG A 182 -12.92 -12.32 7.76
CA ARG A 182 -11.83 -11.36 7.53
C ARG A 182 -10.72 -11.51 8.56
N VAL A 183 -9.52 -11.20 8.11
CA VAL A 183 -8.33 -11.05 8.93
C VAL A 183 -7.98 -9.59 8.99
N ARG A 184 -7.62 -9.09 10.16
CA ARG A 184 -7.08 -7.74 10.29
C ARG A 184 -5.73 -7.75 11.01
N THR A 185 -4.87 -6.87 10.59
CA THR A 185 -3.53 -6.67 11.14
C THR A 185 -3.37 -5.21 11.53
N ARG A 186 -2.96 -4.96 12.76
CA ARG A 186 -2.62 -3.59 13.20
C ARG A 186 -1.34 -3.15 12.51
N VAL A 187 -1.38 -1.97 11.92
CA VAL A 187 -0.24 -1.30 11.28
C VAL A 187 0.12 -0.09 12.13
N GLU A 188 1.30 -0.12 12.71
CA GLU A 188 1.88 1.02 13.40
C GLU A 188 2.82 1.71 12.42
N ARG A 189 2.36 2.80 11.87
CA ARG A 189 3.09 3.66 10.97
C ARG A 189 2.60 5.08 11.18
N PRO A 190 3.45 5.95 11.74
CA PRO A 190 3.08 7.36 11.89
C PRO A 190 2.87 8.01 10.53
N VAL A 191 1.99 9.00 10.49
CA VAL A 191 1.95 9.93 9.35
C VAL A 191 3.34 10.56 9.23
N ALA A 192 3.89 10.58 8.04
CA ALA A 192 5.26 10.99 7.79
C ALA A 192 5.31 12.18 6.82
N PRO A 193 6.38 12.99 6.86
CA PRO A 193 6.58 14.06 5.91
C PRO A 193 6.58 13.55 4.46
N VAL A 194 5.97 14.34 3.57
CA VAL A 194 5.81 14.04 2.15
C VAL A 194 6.53 15.06 1.28
N CYS A 195 7.15 14.62 0.19
CA CYS A 195 7.58 15.48 -0.88
C CYS A 195 6.36 15.89 -1.71
N ARG A 196 6.21 17.17 -1.99
CA ARG A 196 5.15 17.66 -2.88
C ARG A 196 5.36 17.07 -4.27
N VAL A 197 4.41 16.28 -4.75
CA VAL A 197 4.48 15.66 -6.07
C VAL A 197 4.01 16.64 -7.14
N ALA A 198 4.88 16.95 -8.09
CA ALA A 198 4.60 17.81 -9.24
C ALA A 198 4.18 17.00 -10.46
N GLU A 199 4.75 15.80 -10.62
CA GLU A 199 4.45 14.91 -11.75
C GLU A 199 4.26 13.49 -11.25
N HIS A 200 3.31 12.78 -11.80
CA HIS A 200 3.13 11.35 -11.57
C HIS A 200 2.61 10.68 -12.84
N HIS A 201 2.96 9.41 -13.00
CA HIS A 201 2.53 8.63 -14.15
C HIS A 201 2.42 7.15 -13.79
N VAL A 202 1.33 6.51 -14.22
CA VAL A 202 1.08 5.09 -14.00
C VAL A 202 0.78 4.43 -15.33
N THR A 203 1.62 3.47 -15.71
CA THR A 203 1.40 2.62 -16.89
C THR A 203 1.19 1.19 -16.39
N VAL A 204 -0.06 0.76 -16.34
CA VAL A 204 -0.45 -0.57 -15.86
C VAL A 204 -1.52 -1.16 -16.75
N GLN A 205 -1.33 -2.41 -17.12
CA GLN A 205 -2.35 -3.20 -17.82
C GLN A 205 -3.33 -3.79 -16.80
N TRP A 206 -4.25 -2.96 -16.33
CA TRP A 206 -5.09 -3.23 -15.17
C TRP A 206 -5.79 -4.59 -15.22
N ARG A 207 -6.45 -4.92 -16.33
CA ARG A 207 -7.16 -6.21 -16.50
C ARG A 207 -6.22 -7.40 -16.41
N ALA A 208 -5.08 -7.32 -17.09
CA ALA A 208 -4.11 -8.42 -17.15
C ALA A 208 -3.36 -8.63 -15.83
N VAL A 209 -3.12 -7.56 -15.07
CA VAL A 209 -2.32 -7.59 -13.84
C VAL A 209 -3.17 -7.82 -12.61
N TYR A 210 -4.36 -7.22 -12.55
CA TYR A 210 -5.19 -7.18 -11.34
C TYR A 210 -6.57 -7.82 -11.51
N GLY A 211 -6.99 -8.17 -12.73
CA GLY A 211 -8.29 -8.78 -13.04
C GLY A 211 -9.24 -7.86 -13.80
N GLU A 212 -10.25 -8.45 -14.41
CA GLU A 212 -11.23 -7.73 -15.24
C GLU A 212 -11.98 -6.66 -14.47
N GLU A 213 -12.26 -6.90 -13.20
CA GLU A 213 -12.93 -5.99 -12.28
C GLU A 213 -12.20 -4.66 -12.07
N TRP A 214 -10.88 -4.62 -12.33
CA TRP A 214 -10.05 -3.42 -12.24
C TRP A 214 -9.84 -2.72 -13.58
N GLY A 215 -10.44 -3.25 -14.65
CA GLY A 215 -10.38 -2.69 -16.00
C GLY A 215 -10.91 -1.26 -16.11
N PHE A 216 -11.75 -0.80 -15.17
CA PHE A 216 -12.26 0.57 -15.12
C PHE A 216 -11.19 1.63 -14.85
N LEU A 217 -10.00 1.22 -14.40
CA LEU A 217 -8.83 2.09 -14.23
C LEU A 217 -8.04 2.30 -15.54
N THR A 218 -8.35 1.54 -16.60
CA THR A 218 -7.70 1.69 -17.91
C THR A 218 -7.98 3.08 -18.48
N ASN A 219 -6.95 3.72 -19.01
CA ASN A 219 -6.98 5.08 -19.55
C ASN A 219 -7.39 6.17 -18.55
N ARG A 220 -7.24 5.90 -17.25
CA ARG A 220 -7.41 6.91 -16.21
C ARG A 220 -6.06 7.25 -15.60
N GLU A 221 -5.84 8.54 -15.39
CA GLU A 221 -4.70 9.02 -14.61
C GLU A 221 -5.06 9.07 -13.13
N PRO A 222 -4.09 8.84 -12.23
CA PRO A 222 -4.31 9.09 -10.82
C PRO A 222 -4.74 10.53 -10.57
N THR A 223 -5.67 10.75 -9.66
CA THR A 223 -6.12 12.09 -9.28
C THR A 223 -5.02 12.90 -8.59
N PHE A 224 -4.19 12.21 -7.82
CA PHE A 224 -2.99 12.78 -7.18
C PHE A 224 -2.03 11.68 -6.75
N ALA A 225 -0.82 12.08 -6.37
CA ALA A 225 0.16 11.16 -5.82
C ALA A 225 0.89 11.75 -4.62
N VAL A 226 1.43 10.87 -3.79
CA VAL A 226 2.21 11.19 -2.58
C VAL A 226 3.55 10.47 -2.65
N LEU A 227 4.63 11.17 -2.33
CA LEU A 227 5.97 10.60 -2.21
C LEU A 227 6.48 10.76 -0.77
N VAL A 228 6.59 9.64 -0.06
CA VAL A 228 7.11 9.58 1.32
C VAL A 228 8.56 9.08 1.27
N PRO A 229 9.53 9.89 1.69
CA PRO A 229 10.95 9.48 1.67
C PRO A 229 11.27 8.30 2.58
N GLY A 230 10.64 8.27 3.77
CA GLY A 230 10.81 7.17 4.71
C GLY A 230 9.93 7.29 5.95
N SER A 231 9.52 6.14 6.48
CA SER A 231 8.81 6.03 7.77
C SER A 231 9.03 4.64 8.37
N PRO A 232 9.07 4.50 9.71
CA PRO A 232 9.02 3.19 10.33
C PRO A 232 7.67 2.53 10.07
N VAL A 233 7.65 1.20 10.04
CA VAL A 233 6.44 0.41 9.95
C VAL A 233 6.58 -0.85 10.79
N THR A 234 5.56 -1.11 11.62
CA THR A 234 5.42 -2.35 12.37
C THR A 234 4.07 -2.97 12.07
N LEU A 235 4.06 -4.25 11.74
CA LEU A 235 2.85 -5.04 11.62
C LEU A 235 2.74 -5.95 12.82
N ARG A 236 1.60 -5.89 13.52
CA ARG A 236 1.29 -6.74 14.68
C ARG A 236 0.71 -8.07 14.23
N TRP A 237 0.59 -9.03 15.17
CA TRP A 237 -0.04 -10.31 14.87
C TRP A 237 -1.50 -10.11 14.46
N ARG A 238 -1.92 -10.87 13.45
CA ARG A 238 -3.27 -10.78 12.89
C ARG A 238 -4.35 -11.21 13.88
N GLU A 239 -5.50 -10.56 13.81
CA GLU A 239 -6.73 -10.99 14.44
C GLU A 239 -7.64 -11.66 13.42
N ARG A 240 -8.28 -12.76 13.83
CA ARG A 240 -9.36 -13.36 13.06
C ARG A 240 -10.68 -12.83 13.59
N ARG A 241 -11.55 -12.41 12.70
CA ARG A 241 -12.96 -12.13 13.04
C ARG A 241 -13.87 -12.98 12.19
N LYS A 242 -14.85 -13.59 12.87
CA LYS A 242 -15.97 -14.27 12.24
C LYS A 242 -16.94 -13.24 11.71
#